data_432acfcd0ba31aee99489501368f364e
#
_entry.id   432acfcd0ba31aee99489501368f364e
#
_cell.length_a   1.000
_cell.length_b   1.000
_cell.length_c   1.000
_cell.angle_alpha   90.00
_cell.angle_beta   90.00
_cell.angle_gamma   90.00
#
_symmetry.space_group_name_H-M   'P 1'
#
loop_
_entity.id
_entity.type
_entity.pdbx_description
1 polymer ?
#
loop_
_entity_poly.entity_id
_entity_poly.type
_entity_poly.pdbx_seq_one_letter_code
_entity_poly.pdbx_strand_id
1 'polypeptide(L)'
;LDVEGQLDPALEAALLALKIPRPINFMPKESFGQLWASTDTMVPTDIRYFGGKAANYGFLRRCIPTNCPIAIAFSFDLWDQFLNQTLPGGATLRSHIADRLAPYTNFPPDVVSLKTNLAAIRDLFTKTAAFNAAQQQAITNTLALFFNPQRKIRFRSSTNVEDSEHFTGAGLYDSYSGCLLDDLDADTSGPSLCDPEESNERGVFRAIQKVYASFYNDDACLERIMHRVDESKAAMGVLVHHSFPDEEELANGVALPTFNFSSYSTNLSGDMVTQLGAESVTNPDGSALPEIVRFSRYNSSVMLTLKQYSSRVPLGDNVMDWRGDYEAFTRLFALIGVGFRQFYPAKNGFTLDFEYKKDLYQGHVVKQVREVPAAPGTNTVACLINEPVAYSVLQAEGTRPFAAHRLKSAWNLNTRSAFLAASNLVDGIYTHGDCTYPDNGTLQTISGPLSSWPYASVSPSGATNFWTTGAGPQARSWQLQTSLTTSVSGA
;
A
#
# COMPACT_ATOMS: atom_id res chain seq x y z
N LEU A 1 28.31 -12.99 -10.17
CA LEU A 1 27.68 -14.02 -9.35
C LEU A 1 28.12 -15.38 -9.83
N ASP A 2 28.62 -16.16 -8.92
CA ASP A 2 28.87 -17.56 -9.18
C ASP A 2 27.59 -18.33 -8.86
N VAL A 3 26.97 -18.88 -9.86
CA VAL A 3 25.70 -19.58 -9.70
C VAL A 3 25.85 -21.04 -9.39
N GLU A 4 27.09 -21.53 -9.43
CA GLU A 4 27.38 -22.94 -9.16
C GLU A 4 28.21 -23.11 -7.91
N GLY A 5 28.75 -22.04 -7.40
CA GLY A 5 29.51 -22.05 -6.17
C GLY A 5 28.66 -22.23 -4.95
N GLN A 6 29.24 -22.75 -3.92
CA GLN A 6 28.63 -22.83 -2.62
C GLN A 6 29.23 -21.76 -1.74
N LEU A 7 28.37 -21.02 -1.07
CA LEU A 7 28.85 -20.06 -0.09
C LEU A 7 29.45 -20.79 1.10
N ASP A 8 30.45 -20.19 1.67
CA ASP A 8 30.92 -20.64 2.98
C ASP A 8 29.73 -20.54 3.97
N PRO A 9 29.48 -21.57 4.77
CA PRO A 9 28.32 -21.59 5.66
C PRO A 9 28.24 -20.42 6.61
N ALA A 10 29.37 -19.85 7.03
CA ALA A 10 29.36 -18.67 7.88
C ALA A 10 28.97 -17.42 7.11
N LEU A 11 29.37 -17.31 5.85
CA LEU A 11 28.97 -16.23 4.98
C LEU A 11 27.49 -16.33 4.61
N GLU A 12 27.04 -17.54 4.31
CA GLU A 12 25.63 -17.77 4.03
C GLU A 12 24.77 -17.37 5.23
N ALA A 13 25.14 -17.81 6.42
CA ALA A 13 24.41 -17.46 7.64
C ALA A 13 24.41 -15.95 7.86
N ALA A 14 25.53 -15.28 7.60
CA ALA A 14 25.62 -13.83 7.73
C ALA A 14 24.71 -13.10 6.74
N LEU A 15 24.66 -13.58 5.50
CA LEU A 15 23.79 -13.01 4.48
C LEU A 15 22.31 -13.26 4.78
N LEU A 16 21.97 -14.44 5.27
CA LEU A 16 20.62 -14.74 5.70
C LEU A 16 20.20 -13.87 6.88
N ALA A 17 21.09 -13.64 7.82
CA ALA A 17 20.83 -12.79 8.95
C ALA A 17 20.47 -11.35 8.54
N LEU A 18 21.04 -10.85 7.44
CA LEU A 18 20.70 -9.52 6.92
C LEU A 18 19.31 -9.47 6.29
N LYS A 19 18.77 -10.61 5.88
CA LYS A 19 17.44 -10.67 5.28
C LYS A 19 16.33 -10.83 6.29
N ILE A 20 16.65 -11.15 7.52
CA ILE A 20 15.63 -11.35 8.56
C ILE A 20 15.23 -9.98 9.10
N PRO A 21 14.00 -9.56 8.89
CA PRO A 21 13.52 -8.28 9.42
C PRO A 21 13.54 -8.28 10.94
N ARG A 22 13.47 -7.09 11.49
CA ARG A 22 13.32 -6.95 12.92
C ARG A 22 11.93 -7.41 13.34
N PRO A 23 11.79 -7.94 14.55
CA PRO A 23 10.48 -8.14 15.12
C PRO A 23 9.71 -6.83 15.12
N ILE A 24 8.46 -6.88 14.76
CA ILE A 24 7.63 -5.69 14.78
C ILE A 24 7.03 -5.44 16.13
N ASN A 25 6.83 -4.17 16.40
CA ASN A 25 6.12 -3.73 17.57
C ASN A 25 4.67 -3.51 17.17
N PHE A 26 3.78 -4.18 17.81
CA PHE A 26 2.36 -3.97 17.60
C PHE A 26 1.62 -4.05 18.95
N MET A 27 0.44 -3.50 18.99
CA MET A 27 -0.37 -3.47 20.20
C MET A 27 -1.02 -4.83 20.40
N PRO A 28 -0.66 -5.58 21.46
CA PRO A 28 -1.27 -6.90 21.68
C PRO A 28 -2.78 -6.81 21.79
N LYS A 29 -3.44 -7.86 21.37
CA LYS A 29 -4.89 -7.94 21.51
C LYS A 29 -5.32 -7.98 22.98
N GLU A 30 -6.46 -7.38 23.26
CA GLU A 30 -7.10 -7.41 24.56
C GLU A 30 -8.59 -7.69 24.37
N SER A 31 -9.26 -8.16 25.40
CA SER A 31 -10.70 -8.35 25.37
C SER A 31 -11.40 -6.98 25.51
N PHE A 32 -12.38 -6.76 24.67
CA PHE A 32 -13.22 -5.59 24.75
C PHE A 32 -14.42 -5.83 25.68
N GLY A 33 -14.74 -7.08 25.92
CA GLY A 33 -15.87 -7.50 26.73
C GLY A 33 -17.21 -7.51 25.98
N GLN A 34 -17.23 -7.15 24.71
CA GLN A 34 -18.41 -7.19 23.85
C GLN A 34 -18.00 -7.60 22.43
N LEU A 35 -18.94 -8.15 21.67
CA LEU A 35 -18.64 -8.69 20.36
C LEU A 35 -18.48 -7.62 19.28
N TRP A 36 -18.96 -6.42 19.50
CA TRP A 36 -18.93 -5.33 18.51
C TRP A 36 -18.99 -3.96 19.16
N ALA A 37 -18.63 -2.94 18.38
CA ALA A 37 -18.87 -1.53 18.70
C ALA A 37 -19.09 -0.71 17.43
N SER A 38 -19.74 0.45 17.57
CA SER A 38 -19.80 1.45 16.49
C SER A 38 -18.45 2.10 16.30
N THR A 39 -18.03 2.29 15.05
CA THR A 39 -16.80 3.01 14.78
C THR A 39 -16.85 4.48 15.21
N ASP A 40 -18.03 5.06 15.40
CA ASP A 40 -18.18 6.45 15.81
C ASP A 40 -17.60 6.73 17.22
N THR A 41 -17.45 5.69 18.03
CA THR A 41 -16.89 5.80 19.38
C THR A 41 -15.41 5.40 19.47
N MET A 42 -14.85 4.81 18.41
CA MET A 42 -13.49 4.27 18.45
C MET A 42 -12.42 5.36 18.45
N VAL A 43 -11.33 5.08 19.13
CA VAL A 43 -10.12 5.91 19.18
C VAL A 43 -8.92 5.11 18.67
N PRO A 44 -7.81 5.76 18.31
CA PRO A 44 -6.65 5.04 17.75
C PRO A 44 -6.12 3.92 18.61
N THR A 45 -6.27 3.99 19.93
CA THR A 45 -5.81 2.94 20.84
C THR A 45 -6.70 1.69 20.82
N ASP A 46 -7.86 1.76 20.19
CA ASP A 46 -8.78 0.60 20.10
C ASP A 46 -8.31 -0.45 19.08
N ILE A 47 -7.17 -0.20 18.44
CA ILE A 47 -6.46 -1.23 17.66
C ILE A 47 -6.35 -2.54 18.45
N ARG A 48 -6.13 -2.46 19.75
CA ARG A 48 -6.02 -3.65 20.64
C ARG A 48 -7.32 -4.44 20.77
N TYR A 49 -8.44 -3.90 20.36
CA TYR A 49 -9.76 -4.56 20.45
C TYR A 49 -10.35 -4.89 19.09
N PHE A 50 -10.08 -4.08 18.08
CA PHE A 50 -10.77 -4.12 16.78
C PHE A 50 -9.84 -4.14 15.58
N GLY A 51 -8.53 -3.88 15.79
CA GLY A 51 -7.54 -3.82 14.71
C GLY A 51 -7.41 -2.44 14.06
N GLY A 52 -6.38 -2.31 13.23
CA GLY A 52 -5.97 -1.04 12.67
C GLY A 52 -7.02 -0.40 11.76
N LYS A 53 -7.59 -1.17 10.83
CA LYS A 53 -8.56 -0.61 9.89
C LYS A 53 -9.81 -0.07 10.60
N ALA A 54 -10.29 -0.76 11.64
CA ALA A 54 -11.48 -0.33 12.36
C ALA A 54 -11.21 0.94 13.17
N ALA A 55 -10.10 0.99 13.90
CA ALA A 55 -9.73 2.16 14.69
C ALA A 55 -9.48 3.38 13.79
N ASN A 56 -8.79 3.18 12.66
CA ASN A 56 -8.56 4.24 11.69
C ASN A 56 -9.86 4.70 11.02
N TYR A 57 -10.80 3.79 10.80
CA TYR A 57 -12.11 4.15 10.28
C TYR A 57 -12.89 5.00 11.30
N GLY A 58 -12.82 4.67 12.57
CA GLY A 58 -13.40 5.49 13.63
C GLY A 58 -12.78 6.88 13.69
N PHE A 59 -11.50 6.97 13.41
CA PHE A 59 -10.84 8.26 13.27
C PHE A 59 -11.41 9.07 12.08
N LEU A 60 -11.63 8.45 10.92
CA LEU A 60 -12.28 9.10 9.78
C LEU A 60 -13.68 9.61 10.13
N ARG A 61 -14.47 8.76 10.78
CA ARG A 61 -15.85 9.12 11.20
C ARG A 61 -15.88 10.38 12.06
N ARG A 62 -14.87 10.57 12.89
CA ARG A 62 -14.79 11.80 13.71
C ARG A 62 -14.36 13.02 12.91
N CYS A 63 -13.53 12.85 11.91
CA CYS A 63 -13.03 13.98 11.12
C CYS A 63 -14.00 14.43 10.05
N ILE A 64 -14.67 13.48 9.40
CA ILE A 64 -15.51 13.73 8.21
C ILE A 64 -16.77 12.85 8.24
N PRO A 65 -17.63 12.97 9.25
CA PRO A 65 -18.76 12.05 9.45
C PRO A 65 -19.74 11.95 8.27
N THR A 66 -19.83 12.98 7.45
CA THR A 66 -20.72 13.00 6.28
C THR A 66 -20.07 12.43 5.02
N ASN A 67 -18.75 12.26 5.04
CA ASN A 67 -17.98 11.78 3.90
C ASN A 67 -17.31 10.43 4.20
N CYS A 68 -17.77 9.76 5.24
CA CYS A 68 -17.33 8.46 5.66
C CYS A 68 -18.57 7.66 6.09
N PRO A 69 -18.92 6.57 5.42
CA PRO A 69 -20.14 5.81 5.73
C PRO A 69 -20.20 5.29 7.15
N ILE A 70 -21.40 5.01 7.62
CA ILE A 70 -21.60 4.37 8.92
C ILE A 70 -20.96 2.99 8.88
N ALA A 71 -20.30 2.65 9.96
CA ALA A 71 -19.66 1.34 10.11
C ALA A 71 -19.66 0.90 11.58
N ILE A 72 -19.55 -0.40 11.74
CA ILE A 72 -19.29 -1.05 13.04
C ILE A 72 -18.05 -1.92 12.90
N ALA A 73 -17.55 -2.40 14.00
CA ALA A 73 -16.54 -3.45 13.94
C ALA A 73 -16.87 -4.58 14.94
N PHE A 74 -16.65 -5.81 14.50
CA PHE A 74 -16.62 -6.95 15.39
C PHE A 74 -15.23 -7.03 16.05
N SER A 75 -15.27 -7.23 17.37
CA SER A 75 -14.08 -7.23 18.21
C SER A 75 -13.31 -8.54 18.13
N PHE A 76 -12.13 -8.54 18.72
CA PHE A 76 -11.36 -9.76 18.90
C PHE A 76 -12.03 -10.78 19.83
N ASP A 77 -13.04 -10.38 20.62
CA ASP A 77 -13.78 -11.33 21.42
C ASP A 77 -14.60 -12.28 20.55
N LEU A 78 -15.18 -11.82 19.44
CA LEU A 78 -15.86 -12.69 18.50
C LEU A 78 -14.88 -13.65 17.82
N TRP A 79 -13.70 -13.18 17.45
CA TRP A 79 -12.62 -14.00 16.91
C TRP A 79 -12.20 -15.08 17.90
N ASP A 80 -11.94 -14.71 19.15
CA ASP A 80 -11.52 -15.66 20.17
C ASP A 80 -12.60 -16.68 20.49
N GLN A 81 -13.86 -16.26 20.54
CA GLN A 81 -14.97 -17.20 20.70
C GLN A 81 -15.07 -18.16 19.51
N PHE A 82 -14.86 -17.68 18.30
CA PHE A 82 -14.88 -18.51 17.09
C PHE A 82 -13.74 -19.52 17.10
N LEU A 83 -12.56 -19.13 17.54
CA LEU A 83 -11.42 -20.05 17.63
C LEU A 83 -11.56 -21.08 18.77
N ASN A 84 -12.28 -20.76 19.82
CA ASN A 84 -12.42 -21.62 20.98
C ASN A 84 -13.55 -22.66 20.83
N GLN A 85 -14.25 -22.67 19.70
CA GLN A 85 -15.25 -23.70 19.45
C GLN A 85 -14.61 -25.07 19.31
N THR A 86 -15.31 -26.10 19.85
CA THR A 86 -14.88 -27.48 19.73
C THR A 86 -15.30 -28.02 18.36
N LEU A 87 -14.37 -28.59 17.64
CA LEU A 87 -14.61 -29.21 16.34
C LEU A 87 -14.91 -30.72 16.50
N PRO A 88 -15.44 -31.36 15.47
CA PRO A 88 -15.57 -32.81 15.46
C PRO A 88 -14.21 -33.46 15.75
N GLY A 89 -14.15 -34.27 16.76
CA GLY A 89 -12.91 -34.87 17.27
C GLY A 89 -12.49 -34.35 18.62
N GLY A 90 -13.16 -33.31 19.15
CA GLY A 90 -13.04 -32.89 20.55
C GLY A 90 -12.01 -31.81 20.83
N ALA A 91 -11.14 -31.50 19.89
CA ALA A 91 -10.20 -30.40 20.04
C ALA A 91 -10.82 -29.09 19.56
N THR A 92 -10.31 -27.96 20.05
CA THR A 92 -10.78 -26.65 19.58
C THR A 92 -10.13 -26.27 18.24
N LEU A 93 -10.78 -25.38 17.48
CA LEU A 93 -10.18 -24.83 16.26
C LEU A 93 -8.81 -24.21 16.55
N ARG A 94 -8.68 -23.50 17.68
CA ARG A 94 -7.42 -22.93 18.13
C ARG A 94 -6.32 -23.98 18.30
N SER A 95 -6.66 -25.11 18.90
CA SER A 95 -5.71 -26.21 19.10
C SER A 95 -5.25 -26.79 17.77
N HIS A 96 -6.18 -27.05 16.86
CA HIS A 96 -5.87 -27.56 15.53
C HIS A 96 -4.94 -26.61 14.75
N ILE A 97 -5.11 -25.31 14.91
CA ILE A 97 -4.22 -24.31 14.28
C ILE A 97 -2.84 -24.36 14.92
N ALA A 98 -2.78 -24.37 16.24
CA ALA A 98 -1.51 -24.41 16.97
C ALA A 98 -0.70 -25.64 16.60
N ASP A 99 -1.33 -26.81 16.55
CA ASP A 99 -0.66 -28.07 16.19
C ASP A 99 -0.09 -28.03 14.78
N ARG A 100 -0.82 -27.41 13.82
CA ARG A 100 -0.36 -27.32 12.45
C ARG A 100 0.75 -26.31 12.25
N LEU A 101 0.81 -25.27 13.07
CA LEU A 101 1.82 -24.23 12.95
C LEU A 101 3.06 -24.49 13.82
N ALA A 102 2.97 -25.40 14.77
CA ALA A 102 4.07 -25.72 15.68
C ALA A 102 5.42 -25.99 15.00
N PRO A 103 5.49 -26.61 13.80
CA PRO A 103 6.76 -26.84 13.13
C PRO A 103 7.41 -25.60 12.53
N TYR A 104 6.70 -24.48 12.43
CA TYR A 104 7.14 -23.33 11.60
C TYR A 104 7.51 -22.12 12.45
N THR A 105 8.18 -22.33 13.56
CA THR A 105 8.57 -21.23 14.46
C THR A 105 9.84 -20.49 14.01
N ASN A 106 10.59 -21.07 13.12
CA ASN A 106 11.85 -20.50 12.65
C ASN A 106 11.73 -20.03 11.21
N PHE A 107 12.40 -18.95 10.90
CA PHE A 107 12.51 -18.44 9.54
C PHE A 107 13.89 -18.79 8.94
N PRO A 108 13.98 -19.20 7.68
CA PRO A 108 12.86 -19.50 6.78
C PRO A 108 12.22 -20.84 7.10
N PRO A 109 10.90 -20.95 7.04
CA PRO A 109 10.22 -22.22 7.21
C PRO A 109 10.27 -23.05 5.93
N ASP A 110 9.93 -24.33 6.02
CA ASP A 110 9.58 -25.10 4.84
C ASP A 110 8.29 -24.56 4.23
N VAL A 111 8.41 -23.74 3.22
CA VAL A 111 7.31 -23.01 2.59
C VAL A 111 6.29 -23.96 1.96
N VAL A 112 6.73 -25.09 1.40
CA VAL A 112 5.83 -26.03 0.71
C VAL A 112 4.92 -26.72 1.72
N SER A 113 5.51 -27.21 2.80
CA SER A 113 4.79 -27.83 3.88
C SER A 113 3.90 -26.83 4.62
N LEU A 114 4.39 -25.59 4.84
CA LEU A 114 3.63 -24.53 5.44
C LEU A 114 2.36 -24.21 4.63
N LYS A 115 2.47 -24.04 3.33
CA LYS A 115 1.33 -23.75 2.45
C LYS A 115 0.26 -24.85 2.54
N THR A 116 0.68 -26.09 2.60
CA THR A 116 -0.24 -27.22 2.75
C THR A 116 -1.00 -27.14 4.07
N ASN A 117 -0.31 -26.81 5.15
CA ASN A 117 -0.97 -26.65 6.46
C ASN A 117 -1.86 -25.42 6.51
N LEU A 118 -1.46 -24.32 5.90
CA LEU A 118 -2.27 -23.11 5.84
C LEU A 118 -3.56 -23.35 5.05
N ALA A 119 -3.48 -24.08 3.95
CA ALA A 119 -4.69 -24.47 3.20
C ALA A 119 -5.63 -25.29 4.06
N ALA A 120 -5.09 -26.27 4.80
CA ALA A 120 -5.89 -27.09 5.70
C ALA A 120 -6.48 -26.26 6.86
N ILE A 121 -5.78 -25.25 7.35
CA ILE A 121 -6.31 -24.33 8.36
C ILE A 121 -7.47 -23.52 7.75
N ARG A 122 -7.31 -22.95 6.57
CA ARG A 122 -8.39 -22.19 5.92
C ARG A 122 -9.63 -23.04 5.67
N ASP A 123 -9.43 -24.33 5.38
CA ASP A 123 -10.53 -25.29 5.23
C ASP A 123 -11.28 -25.52 6.55
N LEU A 124 -10.58 -25.53 7.67
CA LEU A 124 -11.26 -25.62 8.98
C LEU A 124 -12.20 -24.44 9.19
N PHE A 125 -11.79 -23.23 8.88
CA PHE A 125 -12.65 -22.05 9.02
C PHE A 125 -13.86 -22.08 8.12
N THR A 126 -13.69 -22.55 6.89
CA THR A 126 -14.71 -22.38 5.85
C THR A 126 -15.55 -23.61 5.59
N LYS A 127 -15.13 -24.79 6.10
CA LYS A 127 -15.83 -26.05 5.84
C LYS A 127 -16.24 -26.79 7.12
N THR A 128 -15.63 -26.48 8.25
CA THR A 128 -15.84 -27.27 9.47
C THR A 128 -16.38 -26.42 10.63
N ALA A 129 -15.76 -25.28 10.87
CA ALA A 129 -16.17 -24.39 11.94
C ALA A 129 -17.40 -23.58 11.53
N ALA A 130 -18.24 -23.25 12.48
CA ALA A 130 -19.44 -22.46 12.25
C ALA A 130 -19.76 -21.59 13.47
N PHE A 131 -20.38 -20.46 13.26
CA PHE A 131 -20.94 -19.67 14.36
C PHE A 131 -22.05 -20.43 15.03
N ASN A 132 -22.04 -20.50 16.35
CA ASN A 132 -23.13 -21.09 17.09
C ASN A 132 -24.36 -20.16 17.11
N ALA A 133 -25.51 -20.72 17.52
CA ALA A 133 -26.77 -19.98 17.46
C ALA A 133 -26.73 -18.62 18.21
N ALA A 134 -26.00 -18.52 19.32
CA ALA A 134 -25.91 -17.29 20.08
C ALA A 134 -25.06 -16.23 19.33
N GLN A 135 -24.01 -16.68 18.69
CA GLN A 135 -23.16 -15.80 17.85
C GLN A 135 -23.92 -15.35 16.59
N GLN A 136 -24.61 -16.28 15.93
CA GLN A 136 -25.44 -15.95 14.78
C GLN A 136 -26.49 -14.90 15.14
N GLN A 137 -27.19 -15.09 16.25
CA GLN A 137 -28.19 -14.15 16.70
C GLN A 137 -27.57 -12.77 17.03
N ALA A 138 -26.41 -12.75 17.67
CA ALA A 138 -25.73 -11.51 18.00
C ALA A 138 -25.29 -10.76 16.72
N ILE A 139 -24.73 -11.47 15.75
CA ILE A 139 -24.32 -10.92 14.47
C ILE A 139 -25.54 -10.37 13.71
N THR A 140 -26.57 -11.18 13.56
CA THR A 140 -27.80 -10.79 12.86
C THR A 140 -28.44 -9.55 13.48
N ASN A 141 -28.62 -9.54 14.80
CA ASN A 141 -29.22 -8.41 15.50
C ASN A 141 -28.38 -7.14 15.31
N THR A 142 -27.07 -7.27 15.35
CA THR A 142 -26.18 -6.14 15.19
C THR A 142 -26.25 -5.60 13.75
N LEU A 143 -26.19 -6.47 12.76
CA LEU A 143 -26.25 -6.05 11.37
C LEU A 143 -27.61 -5.40 11.04
N ALA A 144 -28.70 -5.99 11.48
CA ALA A 144 -30.03 -5.46 11.25
C ALA A 144 -30.29 -4.10 11.94
N LEU A 145 -29.53 -3.79 12.98
CA LEU A 145 -29.63 -2.50 13.67
C LEU A 145 -29.01 -1.37 12.87
N PHE A 146 -27.94 -1.63 12.14
CA PHE A 146 -27.14 -0.59 11.49
C PHE A 146 -27.27 -0.56 9.97
N PHE A 147 -27.68 -1.66 9.35
CA PHE A 147 -27.61 -1.83 7.91
C PHE A 147 -28.96 -2.26 7.33
N ASN A 148 -29.22 -1.79 6.11
CA ASN A 148 -30.35 -2.27 5.33
C ASN A 148 -30.06 -3.73 4.91
N PRO A 149 -30.88 -4.70 5.34
CA PRO A 149 -30.63 -6.11 5.05
C PRO A 149 -30.72 -6.47 3.56
N GLN A 150 -31.35 -5.62 2.75
CA GLN A 150 -31.48 -5.81 1.31
C GLN A 150 -30.28 -5.32 0.52
N ARG A 151 -29.26 -4.78 1.18
CA ARG A 151 -28.03 -4.32 0.52
C ARG A 151 -26.86 -5.15 0.99
N LYS A 152 -25.97 -5.47 0.06
CA LYS A 152 -24.73 -6.18 0.40
C LYS A 152 -23.95 -5.44 1.48
N ILE A 153 -23.42 -6.19 2.42
CA ILE A 153 -22.62 -5.70 3.54
C ILE A 153 -21.18 -6.16 3.31
N ARG A 154 -20.24 -5.25 3.42
CA ARG A 154 -18.81 -5.53 3.25
C ARG A 154 -18.15 -5.80 4.57
N PHE A 155 -17.47 -6.92 4.67
CA PHE A 155 -16.68 -7.36 5.81
C PHE A 155 -15.22 -7.23 5.45
N ARG A 156 -14.51 -6.37 6.15
CA ARG A 156 -13.09 -6.09 5.88
C ARG A 156 -12.24 -6.55 7.04
N SER A 157 -11.16 -7.25 6.72
CA SER A 157 -10.15 -7.63 7.71
C SER A 157 -9.63 -6.41 8.48
N SER A 158 -9.42 -6.58 9.77
CA SER A 158 -8.87 -5.56 10.65
C SER A 158 -8.04 -6.23 11.73
N THR A 159 -6.74 -6.36 11.51
CA THR A 159 -5.86 -6.99 12.49
C THR A 159 -5.14 -5.95 13.33
N ASN A 160 -4.65 -6.36 14.49
CA ASN A 160 -3.79 -5.49 15.29
C ASN A 160 -2.34 -5.51 14.83
N VAL A 161 -2.02 -6.30 13.83
CA VAL A 161 -0.68 -6.37 13.24
C VAL A 161 -0.57 -5.41 12.06
N GLU A 162 -1.65 -5.27 11.26
CA GLU A 162 -1.70 -4.30 10.16
C GLU A 162 -1.54 -2.88 10.67
N ASP A 163 -0.97 -2.05 9.83
CA ASP A 163 -0.74 -0.64 10.10
C ASP A 163 0.14 -0.40 11.34
N SER A 164 0.92 -1.41 11.74
CA SER A 164 1.91 -1.27 12.77
C SER A 164 3.21 -0.69 12.20
N GLU A 165 4.09 -0.28 13.09
CA GLU A 165 5.37 0.26 12.69
C GLU A 165 6.17 -0.78 11.90
N HIS A 166 6.55 -0.47 10.70
CA HIS A 166 7.29 -1.35 9.78
C HIS A 166 6.49 -2.52 9.18
N PHE A 167 5.18 -2.56 9.36
CA PHE A 167 4.35 -3.60 8.76
C PHE A 167 3.02 -3.03 8.31
N THR A 168 2.89 -2.77 7.02
CA THR A 168 1.66 -2.20 6.48
C THR A 168 0.55 -3.22 6.32
N GLY A 169 0.91 -4.47 6.06
CA GLY A 169 -0.07 -5.55 5.87
C GLY A 169 -0.97 -5.40 4.65
N ALA A 170 -0.65 -4.45 3.78
CA ALA A 170 -1.49 -4.16 2.64
C ALA A 170 -1.59 -5.35 1.69
N GLY A 171 -2.81 -5.75 1.36
CA GLY A 171 -3.06 -6.84 0.42
C GLY A 171 -2.87 -8.24 1.00
N LEU A 172 -2.51 -8.39 2.26
CA LEU A 172 -2.29 -9.70 2.85
C LEU A 172 -3.59 -10.40 3.26
N TYR A 173 -4.60 -9.65 3.58
CA TYR A 173 -5.86 -10.16 4.11
C TYR A 173 -7.03 -9.78 3.21
N ASP A 174 -8.03 -10.65 3.19
CA ASP A 174 -9.16 -10.51 2.29
C ASP A 174 -10.33 -9.75 2.92
N SER A 175 -11.22 -9.32 2.05
CA SER A 175 -12.48 -8.68 2.39
C SER A 175 -13.57 -9.30 1.56
N TYR A 176 -14.70 -9.61 2.16
CA TYR A 176 -15.82 -10.26 1.48
C TYR A 176 -17.11 -9.49 1.69
N SER A 177 -18.00 -9.58 0.72
CA SER A 177 -19.37 -9.07 0.87
C SER A 177 -20.31 -10.23 1.18
N GLY A 178 -21.36 -9.94 1.93
CA GLY A 178 -22.42 -10.89 2.22
C GLY A 178 -23.77 -10.20 2.24
N CYS A 179 -24.81 -10.98 2.12
CA CYS A 179 -26.20 -10.58 2.19
C CYS A 179 -26.81 -11.16 3.49
N LEU A 180 -27.44 -10.31 4.29
CA LEU A 180 -28.04 -10.78 5.52
C LEU A 180 -29.28 -11.63 5.26
N LEU A 181 -30.00 -11.34 4.19
CA LEU A 181 -31.21 -12.09 3.83
C LEU A 181 -30.91 -13.51 3.38
N ASP A 182 -29.76 -13.74 2.74
CA ASP A 182 -29.32 -15.08 2.33
C ASP A 182 -29.06 -16.02 3.53
N ASP A 183 -28.89 -15.48 4.74
CA ASP A 183 -28.77 -16.30 5.95
C ASP A 183 -30.11 -16.40 6.72
N LEU A 184 -31.14 -15.70 6.29
CA LEU A 184 -32.42 -15.61 7.00
C LEU A 184 -33.59 -16.23 6.25
N ASP A 185 -33.42 -16.61 5.03
CA ASP A 185 -34.46 -17.30 4.27
C ASP A 185 -34.46 -18.82 4.57
N ALA A 186 -35.19 -19.58 3.80
CA ALA A 186 -35.44 -20.98 4.11
C ALA A 186 -34.63 -21.94 3.24
N ASP A 187 -33.85 -21.44 2.30
CA ASP A 187 -33.00 -22.28 1.47
C ASP A 187 -31.51 -21.98 1.68
N THR A 188 -30.65 -22.57 0.90
CA THR A 188 -29.20 -22.39 0.99
C THR A 188 -28.59 -22.37 -0.41
N SER A 189 -29.41 -22.10 -1.41
CA SER A 189 -28.97 -22.15 -2.80
C SER A 189 -29.87 -21.27 -3.65
N GLY A 190 -29.31 -20.70 -4.67
CA GLY A 190 -30.02 -19.80 -5.58
C GLY A 190 -29.32 -18.47 -5.69
N PRO A 191 -29.90 -17.51 -6.38
CA PRO A 191 -29.35 -16.18 -6.47
C PRO A 191 -29.41 -15.44 -5.13
N SER A 192 -28.42 -14.59 -4.87
CA SER A 192 -28.43 -13.78 -3.67
C SER A 192 -29.61 -12.80 -3.65
N LEU A 193 -30.28 -12.67 -2.51
CA LEU A 193 -31.37 -11.72 -2.33
C LEU A 193 -30.92 -10.26 -2.34
N CYS A 194 -29.63 -10.01 -2.20
CA CYS A 194 -29.06 -8.65 -2.29
C CYS A 194 -28.48 -8.35 -3.67
N ASP A 195 -28.38 -9.34 -4.55
CA ASP A 195 -27.76 -9.18 -5.85
C ASP A 195 -28.22 -10.32 -6.79
N PRO A 196 -29.28 -10.09 -7.56
CA PRO A 196 -29.84 -11.14 -8.42
C PRO A 196 -28.89 -11.63 -9.52
N GLU A 197 -27.79 -10.93 -9.77
CA GLU A 197 -26.81 -11.37 -10.75
C GLU A 197 -25.84 -12.39 -10.16
N GLU A 198 -25.78 -12.49 -8.83
CA GLU A 198 -25.01 -13.50 -8.13
C GLU A 198 -25.81 -14.80 -8.08
N SER A 199 -25.39 -15.76 -8.84
CA SER A 199 -26.10 -17.05 -8.97
C SER A 199 -26.07 -17.92 -7.72
N ASN A 200 -25.28 -17.55 -6.73
CA ASN A 200 -25.16 -18.30 -5.48
C ASN A 200 -25.31 -17.37 -4.29
N GLU A 201 -25.96 -17.86 -3.28
CA GLU A 201 -26.07 -17.14 -2.02
C GLU A 201 -24.73 -16.79 -1.40
N ARG A 202 -24.72 -15.65 -0.74
CA ARG A 202 -23.52 -15.10 -0.11
C ARG A 202 -23.81 -14.60 1.29
N GLY A 203 -24.17 -15.50 2.18
CA GLY A 203 -24.50 -15.17 3.54
C GLY A 203 -23.38 -14.46 4.31
N VAL A 204 -23.78 -13.65 5.29
CA VAL A 204 -22.85 -12.85 6.12
C VAL A 204 -21.97 -13.72 7.01
N PHE A 205 -22.49 -14.83 7.50
CA PHE A 205 -21.68 -15.74 8.34
C PHE A 205 -20.53 -16.31 7.53
N ARG A 206 -20.81 -16.73 6.31
CA ARG A 206 -19.83 -17.25 5.39
C ARG A 206 -18.79 -16.18 5.01
N ALA A 207 -19.23 -14.94 4.86
CA ALA A 207 -18.33 -13.83 4.55
C ALA A 207 -17.36 -13.59 5.72
N ILE A 208 -17.85 -13.57 6.96
CA ILE A 208 -17.00 -13.40 8.15
C ILE A 208 -16.02 -14.57 8.30
N GLN A 209 -16.48 -15.81 8.07
CA GLN A 209 -15.60 -16.98 8.11
C GLN A 209 -14.45 -16.86 7.10
N LYS A 210 -14.74 -16.37 5.89
CA LYS A 210 -13.70 -16.18 4.88
C LYS A 210 -12.72 -15.07 5.27
N VAL A 211 -13.22 -13.99 5.89
CA VAL A 211 -12.33 -12.94 6.41
C VAL A 211 -11.43 -13.54 7.50
N TYR A 212 -11.98 -14.33 8.41
CA TYR A 212 -11.19 -14.99 9.43
C TYR A 212 -10.17 -15.96 8.84
N ALA A 213 -10.57 -16.74 7.83
CA ALA A 213 -9.67 -17.67 7.16
C ALA A 213 -8.48 -16.94 6.52
N SER A 214 -8.68 -15.73 6.02
CA SER A 214 -7.63 -14.97 5.39
C SER A 214 -6.50 -14.57 6.33
N PHE A 215 -6.70 -14.66 7.64
CA PHE A 215 -5.62 -14.49 8.60
C PHE A 215 -4.49 -15.51 8.35
N TYR A 216 -4.85 -16.65 7.79
CA TYR A 216 -3.92 -17.72 7.44
C TYR A 216 -3.68 -17.82 5.93
N ASN A 217 -3.78 -16.71 5.20
CA ASN A 217 -3.27 -16.62 3.85
C ASN A 217 -1.75 -16.84 3.86
N ASP A 218 -1.24 -17.44 2.79
CA ASP A 218 0.16 -17.88 2.71
C ASP A 218 1.13 -16.74 3.03
N ASP A 219 0.98 -15.62 2.33
CA ASP A 219 1.88 -14.48 2.50
C ASP A 219 1.67 -13.80 3.86
N ALA A 220 0.42 -13.71 4.32
CA ALA A 220 0.11 -13.12 5.62
C ALA A 220 0.76 -13.89 6.78
N CYS A 221 0.75 -15.21 6.72
CA CYS A 221 1.36 -16.04 7.75
C CYS A 221 2.88 -16.02 7.64
N LEU A 222 3.42 -16.08 6.41
CA LEU A 222 4.86 -16.03 6.20
C LEU A 222 5.46 -14.70 6.68
N GLU A 223 4.79 -13.59 6.44
CA GLU A 223 5.20 -12.28 6.94
C GLU A 223 5.20 -12.25 8.47
N ARG A 224 4.18 -12.80 9.11
CA ARG A 224 4.15 -12.86 10.58
C ARG A 224 5.26 -13.72 11.15
N ILE A 225 5.56 -14.87 10.52
CA ILE A 225 6.69 -15.71 10.92
C ILE A 225 8.01 -14.95 10.74
N MET A 226 8.18 -14.32 9.59
CA MET A 226 9.38 -13.55 9.28
C MET A 226 9.65 -12.43 10.27
N HIS A 227 8.59 -11.75 10.67
CA HIS A 227 8.65 -10.68 11.67
C HIS A 227 8.52 -11.17 13.13
N ARG A 228 8.49 -12.46 13.35
CA ARG A 228 8.41 -13.11 14.68
C ARG A 228 7.23 -12.61 15.50
N VAL A 229 6.10 -12.46 14.85
CA VAL A 229 4.85 -12.07 15.51
C VAL A 229 4.42 -13.19 16.47
N ASP A 230 4.12 -12.83 17.69
CA ASP A 230 3.52 -13.74 18.65
C ASP A 230 2.03 -13.93 18.29
N GLU A 231 1.72 -15.05 17.68
CA GLU A 231 0.36 -15.39 17.23
C GLU A 231 -0.67 -15.32 18.37
N SER A 232 -0.25 -15.52 19.61
CA SER A 232 -1.16 -15.44 20.75
C SER A 232 -1.64 -14.01 21.03
N LYS A 233 -0.90 -13.03 20.55
CA LYS A 233 -1.17 -11.60 20.71
C LYS A 233 -1.82 -10.98 19.50
N ALA A 234 -1.87 -11.70 18.39
CA ALA A 234 -2.46 -11.24 17.15
C ALA A 234 -3.91 -11.71 17.04
N ALA A 235 -4.73 -10.95 16.34
CA ALA A 235 -6.12 -11.30 16.13
C ALA A 235 -6.71 -10.62 14.90
N MET A 236 -7.87 -11.13 14.46
CA MET A 236 -8.64 -10.59 13.36
C MET A 236 -9.96 -10.03 13.85
N GLY A 237 -10.10 -8.71 13.87
CA GLY A 237 -11.39 -8.06 13.94
C GLY A 237 -11.97 -7.89 12.54
N VAL A 238 -13.20 -7.44 12.46
CA VAL A 238 -13.88 -7.25 11.17
C VAL A 238 -14.55 -5.88 11.15
N LEU A 239 -14.08 -5.01 10.29
CA LEU A 239 -14.73 -3.74 10.00
C LEU A 239 -15.89 -4.00 9.02
N VAL A 240 -17.06 -3.44 9.30
CA VAL A 240 -18.29 -3.71 8.57
C VAL A 240 -18.99 -2.43 8.16
N HIS A 241 -19.33 -2.34 6.88
CA HIS A 241 -20.13 -1.25 6.31
C HIS A 241 -20.88 -1.77 5.08
N HIS A 242 -21.82 -1.01 4.54
CA HIS A 242 -22.44 -1.39 3.28
C HIS A 242 -21.40 -1.48 2.15
N SER A 243 -21.56 -2.45 1.27
CA SER A 243 -20.82 -2.48 0.01
C SER A 243 -21.17 -1.26 -0.82
N PHE A 244 -20.22 -0.82 -1.61
CA PHE A 244 -20.47 0.13 -2.69
C PHE A 244 -20.78 -0.70 -3.94
N PRO A 245 -21.97 -0.58 -4.51
CA PRO A 245 -22.27 -1.23 -5.78
C PRO A 245 -21.45 -0.63 -6.90
N ASP A 246 -21.01 -1.46 -7.82
CA ASP A 246 -20.12 -1.00 -8.91
C ASP A 246 -20.78 0.07 -9.77
N GLU A 247 -22.10 0.00 -9.94
CA GLU A 247 -22.87 0.96 -10.72
C GLU A 247 -23.07 2.30 -10.00
N GLU A 248 -22.81 2.36 -8.70
CA GLU A 248 -22.83 3.61 -7.92
C GLU A 248 -21.47 4.26 -7.86
N GLU A 249 -20.40 3.51 -8.16
CA GLU A 249 -19.04 4.03 -8.13
C GLU A 249 -18.72 4.83 -9.39
N LEU A 250 -18.67 6.13 -9.28
CA LEU A 250 -18.30 6.99 -10.39
C LEU A 250 -16.78 7.04 -10.60
N ALA A 251 -16.04 6.95 -9.50
CA ALA A 251 -14.58 6.90 -9.52
C ALA A 251 -14.06 6.35 -8.21
N ASN A 252 -12.89 5.76 -8.24
CA ASN A 252 -12.17 5.38 -7.05
C ASN A 252 -10.70 5.76 -7.18
N GLY A 253 -10.03 5.94 -6.04
CA GLY A 253 -8.67 6.38 -6.07
C GLY A 253 -7.94 6.20 -4.76
N VAL A 254 -6.65 6.44 -4.85
CA VAL A 254 -5.74 6.53 -3.71
C VAL A 254 -5.00 7.86 -3.75
N ALA A 255 -4.61 8.33 -2.58
CA ALA A 255 -3.81 9.54 -2.48
C ALA A 255 -2.81 9.43 -1.34
N LEU A 256 -1.64 9.99 -1.57
CA LEU A 256 -0.53 9.89 -0.62
C LEU A 256 0.03 11.26 -0.30
N PRO A 257 -0.77 12.15 0.33
CA PRO A 257 -0.27 13.46 0.68
C PRO A 257 0.67 13.45 1.86
N THR A 258 1.73 14.23 1.72
CA THR A 258 2.60 14.63 2.82
C THR A 258 2.09 15.94 3.40
N PHE A 259 1.95 15.94 4.71
CA PHE A 259 1.49 17.09 5.50
C PHE A 259 2.66 17.77 6.16
N ASN A 260 2.63 19.09 6.18
CA ASN A 260 3.60 19.91 6.88
C ASN A 260 2.84 21.03 7.61
N PHE A 261 2.94 21.01 8.92
CA PHE A 261 2.29 22.00 9.77
C PHE A 261 3.29 23.00 10.30
N SER A 262 2.91 24.26 10.27
CA SER A 262 3.63 25.31 10.96
C SER A 262 2.66 26.03 11.91
N SER A 263 3.15 27.01 12.65
CA SER A 263 2.32 27.79 13.55
C SER A 263 1.20 28.55 12.81
N TYR A 264 1.33 28.74 11.51
CA TYR A 264 0.45 29.60 10.74
C TYR A 264 -0.18 28.94 9.54
N SER A 265 0.22 27.72 9.21
CA SER A 265 -0.28 27.09 7.98
C SER A 265 -0.34 25.57 8.07
N THR A 266 -1.28 25.04 7.30
CA THR A 266 -1.37 23.62 6.99
C THR A 266 -1.07 23.46 5.52
N ASN A 267 0.01 22.77 5.24
CA ASN A 267 0.40 22.45 3.87
C ASN A 267 0.25 20.97 3.65
N LEU A 268 -0.29 20.60 2.53
CA LEU A 268 -0.27 19.21 2.10
C LEU A 268 -0.07 19.17 0.59
N SER A 269 0.67 18.17 0.14
CA SER A 269 0.90 17.96 -1.28
C SER A 269 1.11 16.49 -1.56
N GLY A 270 0.69 16.06 -2.73
CA GLY A 270 0.80 14.67 -3.14
C GLY A 270 0.20 14.43 -4.51
N ASP A 271 0.03 13.18 -4.84
CA ASP A 271 -0.65 12.78 -6.05
C ASP A 271 -1.96 12.08 -5.69
N MET A 272 -2.99 12.37 -6.45
CA MET A 272 -4.24 11.63 -6.49
C MET A 272 -4.17 10.71 -7.70
N VAL A 273 -4.31 9.43 -7.48
CA VAL A 273 -4.36 8.42 -8.53
C VAL A 273 -5.78 7.92 -8.59
N THR A 274 -6.46 8.18 -9.69
CA THR A 274 -7.91 7.97 -9.81
C THR A 274 -8.24 7.14 -11.03
N GLN A 275 -9.22 6.26 -10.91
CA GLN A 275 -9.75 5.51 -12.05
C GLN A 275 -11.27 5.62 -12.11
N LEU A 276 -11.80 5.53 -13.33
CA LEU A 276 -13.23 5.59 -13.61
C LEU A 276 -13.94 4.34 -13.09
N GLY A 277 -15.05 4.54 -12.43
CA GLY A 277 -15.91 3.45 -11.97
C GLY A 277 -15.27 2.65 -10.85
N ALA A 278 -15.59 1.37 -10.81
CA ALA A 278 -15.11 0.43 -9.80
C ALA A 278 -13.74 -0.18 -10.12
N GLU A 279 -13.13 0.18 -11.23
CA GLU A 279 -11.83 -0.33 -11.65
C GLU A 279 -10.74 -0.01 -10.62
N SER A 280 -10.09 -1.01 -10.10
CA SER A 280 -9.10 -0.84 -9.03
C SER A 280 -7.87 -0.04 -9.47
N VAL A 281 -7.48 0.96 -8.69
CA VAL A 281 -6.24 1.69 -8.92
C VAL A 281 -5.02 1.03 -8.30
N THR A 282 -5.23 0.20 -7.28
CA THR A 282 -4.13 -0.47 -6.57
C THR A 282 -3.80 -1.83 -7.16
N ASN A 283 -4.73 -2.40 -7.90
CA ASN A 283 -4.58 -3.69 -8.56
C ASN A 283 -5.35 -3.63 -9.88
N PRO A 284 -4.86 -2.85 -10.84
CA PRO A 284 -5.58 -2.60 -12.09
C PRO A 284 -5.66 -3.85 -12.97
N ASP A 285 -6.70 -3.91 -13.76
CA ASP A 285 -6.84 -4.95 -14.75
C ASP A 285 -5.95 -4.64 -15.96
N GLY A 286 -4.85 -5.35 -15.98
CA GLY A 286 -3.96 -5.38 -17.14
C GLY A 286 -3.41 -4.02 -17.53
N SER A 287 -3.96 -3.42 -18.56
CA SER A 287 -3.39 -2.23 -19.19
C SER A 287 -4.07 -0.91 -18.84
N ALA A 288 -5.00 -0.91 -17.91
CA ALA A 288 -5.71 0.31 -17.55
C ALA A 288 -4.78 1.29 -16.83
N LEU A 289 -4.59 2.46 -17.42
CA LEU A 289 -3.82 3.53 -16.81
C LEU A 289 -4.76 4.46 -16.04
N PRO A 290 -4.47 4.75 -14.78
CA PRO A 290 -5.27 5.69 -14.01
C PRO A 290 -4.94 7.13 -14.37
N GLU A 291 -5.81 8.03 -13.99
CA GLU A 291 -5.50 9.45 -14.02
C GLU A 291 -4.61 9.80 -12.83
N ILE A 292 -3.63 10.66 -13.03
CA ILE A 292 -2.76 11.14 -11.96
C ILE A 292 -2.80 12.66 -11.93
N VAL A 293 -3.29 13.19 -10.80
CA VAL A 293 -3.35 14.62 -10.56
C VAL A 293 -2.47 14.98 -9.38
N ARG A 294 -1.43 15.74 -9.61
CA ARG A 294 -0.62 16.33 -8.55
C ARG A 294 -1.39 17.49 -7.94
N PHE A 295 -1.44 17.52 -6.64
CA PHE A 295 -2.00 18.65 -5.92
C PHE A 295 -1.05 19.23 -4.88
N SER A 296 -1.22 20.51 -4.62
CA SER A 296 -0.58 21.19 -3.51
C SER A 296 -1.60 22.15 -2.92
N ARG A 297 -1.82 22.03 -1.62
CA ARG A 297 -2.76 22.86 -0.91
C ARG A 297 -2.03 23.62 0.20
N TYR A 298 -2.16 24.93 0.16
CA TYR A 298 -1.64 25.83 1.17
C TYR A 298 -2.82 26.58 1.77
N ASN A 299 -3.20 26.23 2.98
CA ASN A 299 -4.43 26.71 3.62
C ASN A 299 -5.64 26.45 2.71
N SER A 300 -6.24 27.49 2.15
CA SER A 300 -7.38 27.39 1.25
C SER A 300 -7.02 27.38 -0.23
N SER A 301 -5.81 27.74 -0.57
CA SER A 301 -5.39 27.78 -1.97
C SER A 301 -5.00 26.37 -2.44
N VAL A 302 -5.46 25.99 -3.63
CA VAL A 302 -5.18 24.69 -4.21
C VAL A 302 -4.63 24.87 -5.60
N MET A 303 -3.50 24.20 -5.84
CA MET A 303 -2.94 24.03 -7.16
C MET A 303 -3.14 22.57 -7.58
N LEU A 304 -3.64 22.38 -8.77
CA LEU A 304 -3.83 21.08 -9.39
C LEU A 304 -3.06 21.02 -10.70
N THR A 305 -2.36 19.93 -10.93
CA THR A 305 -1.62 19.69 -12.16
C THR A 305 -1.88 18.29 -12.63
N LEU A 306 -2.53 18.15 -13.76
CA LEU A 306 -2.73 16.85 -14.39
C LEU A 306 -1.38 16.32 -14.88
N LYS A 307 -1.05 15.11 -14.47
CA LYS A 307 0.19 14.43 -14.83
C LYS A 307 -0.04 13.36 -15.87
N GLN A 308 -1.17 12.71 -15.81
CA GLN A 308 -1.51 11.60 -16.67
C GLN A 308 -3.03 11.50 -16.82
N TYR A 309 -3.48 11.28 -18.03
CA TYR A 309 -4.90 10.97 -18.29
C TYR A 309 -5.17 9.49 -18.02
N SER A 310 -6.39 9.19 -17.61
CA SER A 310 -6.85 7.81 -17.55
C SER A 310 -7.04 7.25 -18.97
N SER A 311 -6.73 5.97 -19.14
CA SER A 311 -7.03 5.28 -20.39
C SER A 311 -8.52 4.88 -20.53
N ARG A 312 -9.31 5.16 -19.50
CA ARG A 312 -10.74 4.81 -19.47
C ARG A 312 -11.67 5.97 -19.82
N VAL A 313 -11.11 7.14 -20.05
CA VAL A 313 -11.88 8.31 -20.49
C VAL A 313 -11.31 8.85 -21.81
N PRO A 314 -12.08 9.56 -22.62
CA PRO A 314 -11.57 10.20 -23.82
C PRO A 314 -10.42 11.15 -23.50
N LEU A 315 -9.48 11.24 -24.41
CA LEU A 315 -8.34 12.13 -24.24
C LEU A 315 -8.80 13.59 -24.15
N GLY A 316 -8.44 14.22 -23.06
CA GLY A 316 -8.85 15.59 -22.76
C GLY A 316 -9.91 15.68 -21.67
N ASP A 317 -10.56 14.56 -21.36
CA ASP A 317 -11.53 14.48 -20.27
C ASP A 317 -10.84 14.03 -18.98
N ASN A 318 -11.45 14.32 -17.85
CA ASN A 318 -10.98 13.89 -16.54
C ASN A 318 -11.93 12.83 -15.98
N VAL A 319 -11.41 12.01 -15.08
CA VAL A 319 -12.18 10.95 -14.43
C VAL A 319 -13.27 11.54 -13.54
N MET A 320 -13.02 12.66 -12.93
CA MET A 320 -13.97 13.37 -12.08
C MET A 320 -14.12 14.82 -12.57
N ASP A 321 -15.09 15.53 -12.02
CA ASP A 321 -15.34 16.92 -12.41
C ASP A 321 -14.12 17.81 -12.09
N TRP A 322 -13.55 18.32 -13.15
CA TRP A 322 -12.38 19.20 -13.06
C TRP A 322 -12.83 20.62 -12.71
N ARG A 323 -12.31 21.16 -11.73
CA ARG A 323 -11.48 21.09 -10.57
C ARG A 323 -12.26 20.67 -9.31
N GLY A 324 -13.60 20.71 -9.39
CA GLY A 324 -14.50 20.66 -8.26
C GLY A 324 -14.26 19.49 -7.34
N ASP A 325 -14.26 18.28 -7.90
CA ASP A 325 -14.10 17.06 -7.12
C ASP A 325 -12.72 16.95 -6.50
N TYR A 326 -11.69 17.30 -7.27
CA TYR A 326 -10.32 17.22 -6.77
C TYR A 326 -10.08 18.18 -5.60
N GLU A 327 -10.61 19.38 -5.69
CA GLU A 327 -10.49 20.35 -4.59
C GLU A 327 -11.31 19.90 -3.38
N ALA A 328 -12.44 19.27 -3.61
CA ALA A 328 -13.25 18.70 -2.53
C ALA A 328 -12.48 17.61 -1.79
N PHE A 329 -11.85 16.68 -2.48
CA PHE A 329 -11.03 15.66 -1.84
C PHE A 329 -9.83 16.26 -1.10
N THR A 330 -9.12 17.21 -1.69
CA THR A 330 -8.00 17.86 -0.96
C THR A 330 -8.48 18.57 0.31
N ARG A 331 -9.72 19.03 0.35
CA ARG A 331 -10.31 19.63 1.55
C ARG A 331 -10.59 18.56 2.60
N LEU A 332 -11.10 17.41 2.21
CA LEU A 332 -11.30 16.28 3.11
C LEU A 332 -9.98 15.80 3.68
N PHE A 333 -8.96 15.65 2.83
CA PHE A 333 -7.62 15.26 3.29
C PHE A 333 -7.06 16.27 4.30
N ALA A 334 -7.26 17.55 4.05
CA ALA A 334 -6.82 18.60 4.98
C ALA A 334 -7.52 18.50 6.34
N LEU A 335 -8.83 18.25 6.37
CA LEU A 335 -9.58 18.07 7.61
C LEU A 335 -9.06 16.85 8.39
N ILE A 336 -8.82 15.76 7.70
CA ILE A 336 -8.30 14.53 8.31
C ILE A 336 -6.88 14.77 8.84
N GLY A 337 -6.04 15.47 8.07
CA GLY A 337 -4.69 15.81 8.52
C GLY A 337 -4.67 16.69 9.77
N VAL A 338 -5.58 17.65 9.86
CA VAL A 338 -5.76 18.48 11.07
C VAL A 338 -6.18 17.59 12.24
N GLY A 339 -7.15 16.70 12.04
CA GLY A 339 -7.56 15.75 13.06
C GLY A 339 -6.41 14.85 13.52
N PHE A 340 -5.61 14.35 12.57
CA PHE A 340 -4.46 13.51 12.88
C PHE A 340 -3.46 14.27 13.75
N ARG A 341 -3.17 15.52 13.41
CA ARG A 341 -2.27 16.37 14.20
C ARG A 341 -2.80 16.62 15.62
N GLN A 342 -4.12 16.58 15.83
CA GLN A 342 -4.69 16.72 17.15
C GLN A 342 -4.45 15.49 18.04
N PHE A 343 -4.46 14.30 17.43
CA PHE A 343 -4.13 13.07 18.15
C PHE A 343 -2.63 12.90 18.38
N TYR A 344 -1.82 13.39 17.46
CA TYR A 344 -0.37 13.28 17.51
C TYR A 344 0.31 14.66 17.47
N PRO A 345 0.14 15.47 18.51
CA PRO A 345 0.56 16.87 18.47
C PRO A 345 2.08 17.08 18.34
N ALA A 346 2.87 16.07 18.59
CA ALA A 346 4.31 16.14 18.40
C ALA A 346 4.72 16.03 16.94
N LYS A 347 3.84 15.54 16.05
CA LYS A 347 4.15 15.35 14.64
C LYS A 347 3.86 16.62 13.86
N ASN A 348 4.90 17.26 13.35
CA ASN A 348 4.76 18.43 12.48
C ASN A 348 4.75 18.07 11.00
N GLY A 349 5.22 16.88 10.66
CA GLY A 349 5.20 16.35 9.32
C GLY A 349 4.85 14.86 9.34
N PHE A 350 4.04 14.42 8.40
CA PHE A 350 3.66 13.03 8.25
C PHE A 350 3.03 12.80 6.88
N THR A 351 2.95 11.56 6.47
CA THR A 351 2.28 11.16 5.22
C THR A 351 1.12 10.25 5.57
N LEU A 352 -0.03 10.51 4.98
CA LEU A 352 -1.20 9.65 5.11
C LEU A 352 -1.53 9.01 3.77
N ASP A 353 -1.91 7.75 3.81
CA ASP A 353 -2.40 6.99 2.67
C ASP A 353 -3.92 6.93 2.76
N PHE A 354 -4.58 7.39 1.71
CA PHE A 354 -6.04 7.47 1.63
C PHE A 354 -6.57 6.56 0.53
N GLU A 355 -7.69 5.90 0.81
CA GLU A 355 -8.53 5.34 -0.22
C GLU A 355 -9.82 6.14 -0.27
N TYR A 356 -10.20 6.60 -1.44
CA TYR A 356 -11.38 7.43 -1.63
C TYR A 356 -12.21 6.96 -2.83
N LYS A 357 -13.47 7.41 -2.86
CA LYS A 357 -14.40 7.13 -3.94
C LYS A 357 -15.25 8.36 -4.21
N LYS A 358 -15.64 8.51 -5.46
CA LYS A 358 -16.78 9.34 -5.82
C LYS A 358 -17.95 8.41 -6.06
N ASP A 359 -18.95 8.53 -5.24
CA ASP A 359 -20.16 7.71 -5.26
C ASP A 359 -21.32 8.55 -5.77
N LEU A 360 -22.22 7.91 -6.52
CA LEU A 360 -23.35 8.59 -7.15
C LEU A 360 -24.28 9.28 -6.15
N TYR A 361 -24.49 8.67 -5.00
CA TYR A 361 -25.42 9.15 -3.98
C TYR A 361 -24.73 9.79 -2.77
N GLN A 362 -23.58 9.29 -2.40
CA GLN A 362 -22.86 9.80 -1.25
C GLN A 362 -21.84 10.90 -1.61
N GLY A 363 -21.57 11.07 -2.89
CA GLY A 363 -20.61 12.06 -3.36
C GLY A 363 -19.17 11.68 -3.01
N HIS A 364 -18.47 12.57 -2.34
CA HIS A 364 -17.05 12.34 -2.00
C HIS A 364 -16.93 11.51 -0.73
N VAL A 365 -16.38 10.32 -0.83
CA VAL A 365 -16.23 9.37 0.27
C VAL A 365 -14.75 9.06 0.48
N VAL A 366 -14.30 9.11 1.74
CA VAL A 366 -13.01 8.55 2.14
C VAL A 366 -13.29 7.31 2.98
N LYS A 367 -12.79 6.18 2.51
CA LYS A 367 -13.12 4.87 3.12
C LYS A 367 -11.96 4.24 3.87
N GLN A 368 -10.78 4.82 3.80
CA GLN A 368 -9.62 4.35 4.55
C GLN A 368 -8.59 5.45 4.71
N VAL A 369 -7.92 5.44 5.84
CA VAL A 369 -6.74 6.25 6.09
C VAL A 369 -5.79 5.45 6.96
N ARG A 370 -4.48 5.62 6.69
CA ARG A 370 -3.43 5.14 7.57
C ARG A 370 -2.21 6.04 7.46
N GLU A 371 -1.40 6.06 8.50
CA GLU A 371 -0.12 6.72 8.42
C GLU A 371 0.86 5.84 7.66
N VAL A 372 1.60 6.46 6.75
CA VAL A 372 2.74 5.81 6.13
C VAL A 372 3.94 6.11 7.03
N PRO A 373 4.54 5.09 7.62
CA PRO A 373 5.71 5.31 8.45
C PRO A 373 6.78 6.03 7.66
N ALA A 374 7.36 7.04 8.26
CA ALA A 374 8.52 7.68 7.68
C ALA A 374 9.59 6.61 7.48
N ALA A 375 10.08 6.52 6.28
CA ALA A 375 11.20 5.63 6.02
C ALA A 375 12.26 5.92 7.06
N PRO A 376 12.78 4.89 7.72
CA PRO A 376 13.71 5.10 8.79
C PRO A 376 14.88 5.90 8.26
N GLY A 377 14.95 7.06 8.76
CA GLY A 377 15.68 8.24 8.37
C GLY A 377 17.04 8.06 7.78
N THR A 378 17.06 7.52 6.71
CA THR A 378 18.14 7.79 5.92
C THR A 378 17.62 8.10 4.62
N ASN A 379 17.76 8.98 4.51
CA ASN A 379 17.87 9.64 3.41
C ASN A 379 18.87 9.19 2.48
N THR A 380 19.50 8.30 2.77
CA THR A 380 20.39 7.69 1.86
C THR A 380 19.72 6.51 1.26
N VAL A 381 19.01 6.73 0.27
CA VAL A 381 18.78 5.67 -0.69
C VAL A 381 20.13 5.34 -1.25
N ALA A 382 20.61 4.20 -0.94
CA ALA A 382 21.82 3.74 -1.56
C ALA A 382 21.51 3.52 -3.03
N CYS A 383 22.18 4.19 -3.87
CA CYS A 383 22.15 3.86 -5.26
C CYS A 383 22.65 2.44 -5.42
N LEU A 384 21.80 1.61 -5.97
CA LEU A 384 22.17 0.22 -6.22
C LEU A 384 23.24 0.09 -7.28
N ILE A 385 23.43 1.16 -8.04
CA ILE A 385 24.46 1.16 -9.05
C ILE A 385 25.72 1.69 -8.42
N ASN A 386 26.69 0.83 -8.34
CA ASN A 386 28.02 1.24 -7.94
C ASN A 386 28.66 1.91 -9.16
N GLU A 387 28.81 3.19 -9.10
CA GLU A 387 29.33 3.96 -10.23
C GLU A 387 30.67 3.46 -10.77
N PRO A 388 31.63 3.14 -9.96
CA PRO A 388 32.89 2.62 -10.47
C PRO A 388 32.74 1.32 -11.25
N VAL A 389 31.83 0.46 -10.80
CA VAL A 389 31.57 -0.79 -11.52
C VAL A 389 30.80 -0.53 -12.81
N ALA A 390 29.80 0.31 -12.74
CA ALA A 390 29.03 0.68 -13.92
C ALA A 390 29.91 1.35 -14.98
N TYR A 391 30.81 2.19 -14.55
CA TYR A 391 31.76 2.83 -15.43
C TYR A 391 32.68 1.82 -16.10
N SER A 392 33.19 0.88 -15.33
CA SER A 392 34.07 -0.14 -15.86
C SER A 392 33.40 -1.03 -16.91
N VAL A 393 32.16 -1.39 -16.67
CA VAL A 393 31.38 -2.17 -17.64
C VAL A 393 31.16 -1.37 -18.93
N LEU A 394 30.77 -0.12 -18.80
CA LEU A 394 30.53 0.72 -19.97
C LEU A 394 31.82 0.97 -20.77
N GLN A 395 32.92 1.12 -20.07
CA GLN A 395 34.18 1.26 -20.77
C GLN A 395 34.58 0.00 -21.50
N ALA A 396 34.37 -1.14 -20.89
CA ALA A 396 34.69 -2.41 -21.52
C ALA A 396 33.83 -2.69 -22.75
N GLU A 397 32.60 -2.24 -22.70
CA GLU A 397 31.72 -2.33 -23.85
C GLU A 397 32.03 -1.27 -24.89
N GLY A 398 32.90 -0.41 -24.55
CA GLY A 398 33.45 0.51 -25.49
C GLY A 398 32.49 1.56 -25.96
N THR A 399 32.34 1.60 -27.15
CA THR A 399 31.70 2.70 -27.78
C THR A 399 30.26 2.45 -28.12
N ARG A 400 29.61 1.59 -27.39
CA ARG A 400 28.23 1.30 -27.72
C ARG A 400 27.31 2.48 -27.36
N PRO A 401 26.87 3.21 -28.34
CA PRO A 401 26.10 4.41 -28.06
C PRO A 401 24.80 4.14 -27.33
N PHE A 402 24.23 2.97 -27.53
CA PHE A 402 22.99 2.67 -26.86
C PHE A 402 23.15 2.55 -25.34
N ALA A 403 24.32 2.12 -24.86
CA ALA A 403 24.54 2.01 -23.43
C ALA A 403 24.50 3.39 -22.76
N ALA A 404 25.19 4.33 -23.33
CA ALA A 404 25.18 5.70 -22.85
C ALA A 404 23.76 6.28 -22.90
N HIS A 405 23.04 5.99 -23.95
CA HIS A 405 21.68 6.47 -24.11
C HIS A 405 20.75 5.87 -23.02
N ARG A 406 20.91 4.61 -22.72
CA ARG A 406 20.10 3.99 -21.68
C ARG A 406 20.35 4.58 -20.31
N LEU A 407 21.60 4.80 -19.98
CA LEU A 407 21.94 5.41 -18.71
C LEU A 407 21.35 6.81 -18.63
N LYS A 408 21.44 7.52 -19.71
CA LYS A 408 20.89 8.86 -19.75
C LYS A 408 19.39 8.88 -19.57
N SER A 409 18.67 7.93 -20.11
CA SER A 409 17.22 7.89 -19.94
C SER A 409 16.81 7.41 -18.56
N ALA A 410 17.65 6.59 -17.92
CA ALA A 410 17.38 6.20 -16.55
C ALA A 410 17.74 7.31 -15.56
N TRP A 411 18.57 8.24 -15.98
CA TRP A 411 19.05 9.28 -15.15
C TRP A 411 18.18 10.49 -15.26
N ASN A 412 17.75 10.99 -14.17
CA ASN A 412 16.89 12.13 -14.19
C ASN A 412 17.63 13.38 -14.46
N LEU A 413 17.69 13.70 -15.70
CA LEU A 413 18.46 14.78 -16.05
C LEU A 413 17.96 16.05 -15.62
N ASN A 414 16.79 16.10 -15.13
CA ASN A 414 16.30 17.27 -14.84
C ASN A 414 16.66 17.78 -13.66
N THR A 415 16.63 17.05 -12.81
CA THR A 415 16.80 17.54 -11.57
C THR A 415 18.06 17.92 -11.45
N ARG A 416 18.64 17.23 -11.95
CA ARG A 416 19.71 17.54 -11.86
C ARG A 416 19.86 18.04 -12.90
N SER A 417 19.34 18.24 -13.24
CA SER A 417 19.19 18.45 -14.01
C SER A 417 19.73 18.79 -14.86
N ALA A 418 20.33 18.74 -15.25
CA ALA A 418 20.94 18.85 -16.12
C ALA A 418 21.90 17.96 -16.45
N PHE A 419 22.23 17.39 -15.77
CA PHE A 419 23.07 16.52 -15.86
C PHE A 419 23.13 15.98 -17.07
N LEU A 420 23.69 15.85 -17.32
CA LEU A 420 23.84 15.44 -18.17
C LEU A 420 23.26 15.90 -19.11
N ALA A 421 23.18 16.64 -19.35
CA ALA A 421 22.69 17.05 -20.26
C ALA A 421 23.38 17.28 -21.23
N ALA A 422 24.03 17.27 -21.61
CA ALA A 422 24.50 17.53 -22.49
C ALA A 422 25.02 17.06 -23.34
N SER A 423 25.40 16.64 -23.59
CA SER A 423 25.92 16.19 -24.30
C SER A 423 25.99 15.18 -24.77
N ASN A 424 26.38 14.51 -24.50
CA ASN A 424 26.44 13.52 -24.70
C ASN A 424 26.53 12.59 -24.16
N LEU A 425 26.78 12.26 -23.27
CA LEU A 425 26.69 11.38 -22.67
C LEU A 425 26.83 11.07 -21.93
N VAL A 426 26.83 10.89 -21.35
CA VAL A 426 26.69 10.01 -20.62
C VAL A 426 26.98 10.29 -19.60
N ASP A 427 26.88 10.45 -18.88
CA ASP A 427 26.91 10.38 -17.97
C ASP A 427 26.38 9.85 -17.18
N GLY A 428 26.09 9.55 -16.61
CA GLY A 428 25.51 9.29 -15.82
C GLY A 428 24.84 8.39 -15.46
N ILE A 429 24.89 8.01 -14.86
CA ILE A 429 24.48 7.07 -14.42
C ILE A 429 23.85 7.32 -13.36
N TYR A 430 23.33 7.74 -13.09
CA TYR A 430 22.92 8.12 -12.15
C TYR A 430 21.92 8.59 -12.10
N THR A 431 21.55 8.85 -11.66
CA THR A 431 20.77 9.43 -11.22
C THR A 431 19.67 9.25 -11.75
N HIS A 432 18.92 8.47 -11.44
CA HIS A 432 17.63 8.59 -11.49
C HIS A 432 17.16 9.17 -10.25
N GLY A 433 15.97 9.55 -10.19
CA GLY A 433 15.49 10.46 -9.24
C GLY A 433 15.72 10.18 -7.79
N ASP A 434 15.82 8.95 -7.45
CA ASP A 434 15.92 8.60 -6.05
C ASP A 434 17.34 8.47 -5.57
N CYS A 435 18.29 8.57 -6.45
CA CYS A 435 19.68 8.51 -6.11
C CYS A 435 20.29 9.89 -6.21
N THR A 436 20.81 10.35 -5.12
CA THR A 436 21.57 11.59 -5.13
C THR A 436 23.03 11.28 -4.93
N TYR A 437 23.85 12.07 -5.53
CA TYR A 437 25.26 11.91 -5.31
C TYR A 437 25.65 12.33 -3.91
N PRO A 438 26.70 11.76 -3.40
CA PRO A 438 27.18 12.11 -2.06
C PRO A 438 27.55 13.57 -1.90
N ASP A 439 27.77 14.25 -3.00
CA ASP A 439 28.09 15.66 -2.95
C ASP A 439 26.85 16.50 -2.79
N ASN A 440 25.84 15.93 -2.25
CA ASN A 440 24.61 16.62 -1.96
C ASN A 440 23.79 16.88 -3.19
N GLY A 441 23.93 16.04 -4.11
CA GLY A 441 23.16 16.18 -5.30
C GLY A 441 23.70 17.21 -6.24
N THR A 442 24.86 17.70 -5.99
CA THR A 442 25.48 18.56 -6.97
C THR A 442 25.98 17.70 -8.08
N LEU A 443 25.43 17.93 -9.23
CA LEU A 443 25.90 17.20 -10.34
C LEU A 443 27.24 17.75 -10.72
N GLN A 444 28.20 16.89 -10.80
CA GLN A 444 29.49 17.34 -11.27
C GLN A 444 29.43 17.65 -12.73
N THR A 445 29.88 18.79 -13.08
CA THR A 445 29.98 19.13 -14.47
C THR A 445 31.17 18.44 -15.06
N ILE A 446 30.91 17.49 -15.89
CA ILE A 446 31.96 16.77 -16.56
C ILE A 446 32.05 17.30 -17.97
N SER A 447 33.18 17.81 -18.31
CA SER A 447 33.43 18.34 -19.64
C SER A 447 34.64 17.68 -20.23
N GLY A 448 34.72 17.66 -21.51
CA GLY A 448 35.80 17.03 -22.22
C GLY A 448 35.38 15.77 -22.96
N PRO A 449 36.28 15.10 -23.58
CA PRO A 449 35.97 13.89 -24.32
C PRO A 449 35.52 12.78 -23.37
N LEU A 450 34.68 11.94 -23.86
CA LEU A 450 34.12 10.87 -23.08
C LEU A 450 35.18 10.01 -22.41
N SER A 451 36.27 9.81 -23.07
CA SER A 451 37.34 8.98 -22.53
C SER A 451 37.98 9.52 -21.25
N SER A 452 37.75 10.77 -20.95
CA SER A 452 38.25 11.38 -19.72
C SER A 452 37.22 11.46 -18.63
N TRP A 453 36.04 11.00 -18.87
CA TRP A 453 34.99 11.07 -17.89
C TRP A 453 35.05 9.91 -16.95
N PRO A 454 34.97 10.15 -15.69
CA PRO A 454 35.03 9.06 -14.69
C PRO A 454 33.80 8.19 -14.67
N TYR A 455 32.72 8.64 -15.29
CA TYR A 455 31.48 7.93 -15.17
C TYR A 455 30.87 7.60 -16.52
N ALA A 456 31.60 7.24 -17.45
CA ALA A 456 31.08 6.80 -18.73
C ALA A 456 29.95 7.69 -19.25
N SER A 457 30.11 8.95 -19.22
CA SER A 457 29.15 9.88 -19.72
C SER A 457 29.64 10.53 -20.98
N VAL A 458 28.87 11.30 -21.66
CA VAL A 458 29.30 11.87 -22.87
C VAL A 458 29.04 13.24 -23.00
N SER A 459 30.02 13.91 -23.43
CA SER A 459 29.78 15.13 -23.97
C SER A 459 29.41 14.96 -25.31
N PRO A 460 28.64 15.56 -25.76
CA PRO A 460 28.33 15.53 -26.99
C PRO A 460 29.17 16.36 -27.66
N SER A 461 29.34 16.10 -28.55
CA SER A 461 30.10 16.78 -29.21
C SER A 461 29.92 18.04 -29.24
N GLY A 462 30.72 18.41 -29.33
CA GLY A 462 30.67 19.59 -29.41
C GLY A 462 29.91 20.01 -28.40
N ALA A 463 29.63 19.50 -27.97
CA ALA A 463 28.92 19.81 -27.25
C ALA A 463 29.14 19.66 -26.12
N THR A 464 29.19 19.77 -25.75
CA THR A 464 29.29 19.64 -24.75
C THR A 464 28.60 19.32 -23.91
N ASN A 465 28.40 18.96 -23.25
CA ASN A 465 28.03 18.38 -22.39
C ASN A 465 26.95 18.12 -22.02
N PHE A 466 26.65 17.47 -21.33
CA PHE A 466 25.70 17.09 -20.94
C PHE A 466 25.45 16.92 -20.07
N TRP A 467 26.24 16.74 -19.45
CA TRP A 467 26.11 16.74 -18.45
C TRP A 467 26.66 17.67 -18.03
N THR A 468 26.91 18.60 -17.92
CA THR A 468 27.41 19.41 -17.57
C THR A 468 27.19 20.24 -17.00
N THR A 469 27.39 20.76 -16.42
CA THR A 469 27.25 21.45 -15.83
C THR A 469 27.22 22.32 -15.32
N GLY A 470 27.45 22.82 -15.16
CA GLY A 470 27.49 23.54 -14.81
C GLY A 470 27.03 24.35 -14.61
N ALA A 471 27.02 24.77 -14.58
CA ALA A 471 26.48 25.24 -14.23
C ALA A 471 25.54 25.03 -13.80
N GLY A 472 25.55 24.30 -13.48
CA GLY A 472 25.04 23.85 -13.18
C GLY A 472 24.38 23.27 -13.09
N PRO A 473 24.31 22.68 -12.95
CA PRO A 473 23.76 21.89 -13.19
C PRO A 473 22.87 21.95 -13.61
N GLN A 474 22.81 22.12 -13.99
CA GLN A 474 22.37 21.95 -14.59
C GLN A 474 22.24 21.92 -15.35
N ALA A 475 22.60 22.13 -15.57
CA ALA A 475 22.63 22.09 -16.39
C ALA A 475 22.76 21.34 -16.91
N ARG A 476 23.09 20.73 -16.94
CA ARG A 476 23.21 19.92 -17.46
C ARG A 476 22.60 19.34 -18.02
N SER A 477 22.44 19.27 -18.28
CA SER A 477 22.02 18.60 -18.66
C SER A 477 22.23 17.80 -19.00
N TRP A 478 22.55 17.26 -19.08
CA TRP A 478 23.09 16.46 -19.40
C TRP A 478 23.06 15.94 -20.43
N GLN A 479 23.54 16.03 -20.78
CA GLN A 479 23.72 15.53 -21.51
C GLN A 479 24.05 14.65 -21.89
N LEU A 480 24.50 14.20 -22.07
CA LEU A 480 25.12 13.63 -22.52
C LEU A 480 25.07 13.41 -23.60
N GLN A 481 25.51 13.72 -24.22
CA GLN A 481 25.76 13.64 -24.95
C GLN A 481 25.81 13.30 -25.88
N THR A 482 26.11 13.73 -26.60
CA THR A 482 26.37 13.35 -27.37
C THR A 482 26.87 13.24 -28.05
N SER A 483 27.60 13.54 -28.13
CA SER A 483 28.16 13.26 -28.68
C SER A 483 28.62 12.66 -28.50
N LEU A 484 28.85 12.23 -28.18
CA LEU A 484 29.30 11.73 -27.90
C LEU A 484 29.77 11.28 -28.75
N THR A 485 30.24 11.54 -29.30
CA THR A 485 30.66 11.18 -29.89
C THR A 485 31.43 10.76 -29.92
N THR A 486 31.97 10.75 -29.87
CA THR A 486 32.48 10.28 -29.87
C THR A 486 32.63 9.61 -29.37
N SER A 487 32.88 9.39 -28.93
CA SER A 487 32.78 8.76 -28.38
C SER A 487 32.33 8.38 -27.58
N VAL A 488 32.34 8.19 -27.05
CA VAL A 488 31.83 7.87 -26.22
C VAL A 488 31.77 7.55 -25.98
N SER A 489 32.44 7.58 -26.30
CA SER A 489 32.20 7.48 -26.13
C SER A 489 31.50 7.59 -25.80
N GLY A 490 31.14 7.71 -25.58
CA GLY A 490 30.50 8.02 -25.12
C GLY A 490 29.60 7.95 -25.03
N ALA A 491 29.30 7.54 -24.65
CA ALA A 491 28.47 7.50 -24.54
C ALA A 491 27.54 7.51 -24.23
#